data_64868493661d589ea5ab6e0cf654ae20
#
_entry.id   64868493661d589ea5ab6e0cf654ae20
#
_cell.length_a   1.000
_cell.length_b   1.000
_cell.length_c   1.000
_cell.angle_alpha   90.00
_cell.angle_beta   90.00
_cell.angle_gamma   90.00
#
_symmetry.space_group_name_H-M   'P 1'
#
loop_
_entity.id
_entity.type
_entity.pdbx_description
1 polymer ?
#
loop_
_entity_poly.entity_id
_entity_poly.type
_entity_poly.pdbx_seq_one_letter_code
_entity_poly.pdbx_strand_id
1 'polypeptide(L)'
;MKNPITLVVIDPQVDFVSGSLAVSSAHEAMNYLTQWGLEHIEEIESVVFTSDQHPFDHCSFTSQGGVWPSHCVRYTEGAAITPELLPLVHEVYRRHIPFCMVEKATTPERDSYSAFPESVPPAIERAQEIVLAGIAGNYCVLQSLQDLIRHGYTSR
;
A
#
# COMPACT_ATOMS: atom_id res chain seq x y z
N MET A 1 22.26 -4.86 -17.58
CA MET A 1 21.14 -3.92 -17.39
C MET A 1 20.34 -4.37 -16.18
N LYS A 2 19.94 -3.45 -15.33
CA LYS A 2 19.02 -3.78 -14.22
C LYS A 2 17.62 -4.00 -14.80
N ASN A 3 16.87 -4.92 -14.23
CA ASN A 3 15.49 -5.14 -14.64
C ASN A 3 14.62 -3.94 -14.20
N PRO A 4 13.65 -3.53 -15.02
CA PRO A 4 12.69 -2.52 -14.60
C PRO A 4 11.85 -3.02 -13.43
N ILE A 5 11.60 -2.12 -12.48
CA ILE A 5 10.93 -2.40 -11.21
C ILE A 5 9.49 -1.88 -11.27
N THR A 6 8.54 -2.72 -10.84
CA THR A 6 7.23 -2.28 -10.36
C THR A 6 7.29 -2.14 -8.84
N LEU A 7 7.20 -0.90 -8.35
CA LEU A 7 7.16 -0.62 -6.92
C LEU A 7 5.73 -0.76 -6.40
N VAL A 8 5.51 -1.69 -5.49
CA VAL A 8 4.22 -1.93 -4.83
C VAL A 8 4.31 -1.50 -3.37
N VAL A 9 3.54 -0.49 -2.99
CA VAL A 9 3.52 0.05 -1.62
C VAL A 9 2.18 -0.22 -0.98
N ILE A 10 2.19 -1.00 0.09
CA ILE A 10 1.01 -1.46 0.82
C ILE A 10 0.62 -0.44 1.89
N ASP A 11 -0.59 0.11 1.78
CA ASP A 11 -1.30 0.92 2.76
C ASP A 11 -0.47 2.05 3.42
N PRO A 12 0.21 2.90 2.65
CA PRO A 12 1.02 3.97 3.22
C PRO A 12 0.15 5.15 3.65
N GLN A 13 -0.73 4.92 4.63
CA GLN A 13 -1.79 5.84 5.03
C GLN A 13 -1.52 6.50 6.39
N VAL A 14 -2.05 7.69 6.57
CA VAL A 14 -1.83 8.51 7.77
C VAL A 14 -2.18 7.75 9.06
N ASP A 15 -3.31 7.03 9.10
CA ASP A 15 -3.71 6.32 10.32
C ASP A 15 -2.72 5.22 10.73
N PHE A 16 -2.01 4.62 9.79
CA PHE A 16 -0.97 3.61 10.07
C PHE A 16 0.40 4.21 10.42
N VAL A 17 0.61 5.49 10.17
CA VAL A 17 1.89 6.17 10.44
C VAL A 17 1.82 7.02 11.70
N SER A 18 0.80 7.84 11.84
CA SER A 18 0.67 8.81 12.93
C SER A 18 -0.74 8.94 13.50
N GLY A 19 -1.71 8.19 12.97
CA GLY A 19 -3.11 8.28 13.35
C GLY A 19 -3.56 7.19 14.33
N SER A 20 -4.82 6.77 14.19
CA SER A 20 -5.52 5.93 15.16
C SER A 20 -4.97 4.50 15.29
N LEU A 21 -4.26 4.01 14.29
CA LEU A 21 -3.68 2.66 14.28
C LEU A 21 -2.18 2.70 13.93
N ALA A 22 -1.46 3.67 14.48
CA ALA A 22 -0.06 3.91 14.17
C ALA A 22 0.83 2.70 14.49
N VAL A 23 1.64 2.32 13.52
CA VAL A 23 2.65 1.25 13.63
C VAL A 23 3.97 1.84 14.12
N SER A 24 4.64 1.14 15.02
CA SER A 24 5.95 1.56 15.54
C SER A 24 6.95 1.75 14.40
N SER A 25 7.72 2.85 14.46
CA SER A 25 8.73 3.22 13.45
C SER A 25 8.22 3.41 12.02
N ALA A 26 6.90 3.59 11.85
CA ALA A 26 6.32 3.75 10.52
C ALA A 26 6.78 5.05 9.84
N HIS A 27 6.95 6.13 10.60
CA HIS A 27 7.47 7.40 10.09
C HIS A 27 8.85 7.23 9.45
N GLU A 28 9.77 6.60 10.16
CA GLU A 28 11.14 6.33 9.68
C GLU A 28 11.12 5.39 8.46
N ALA A 29 10.26 4.37 8.49
CA ALA A 29 10.13 3.44 7.38
C ALA A 29 9.62 4.12 6.10
N MET A 30 8.65 5.04 6.22
CA MET A 30 8.13 5.80 5.08
C MET A 30 9.16 6.79 4.53
N ASN A 31 9.92 7.45 5.39
CA ASN A 31 11.03 8.30 4.97
C ASN A 31 12.13 7.51 4.25
N TYR A 32 12.47 6.32 4.78
CA TYR A 32 13.43 5.43 4.12
C TYR A 32 12.93 4.97 2.75
N LEU A 33 11.68 4.59 2.64
CA LEU A 33 11.06 4.20 1.38
C LEU A 33 11.09 5.33 0.35
N THR A 34 10.80 6.56 0.78
CA THR A 34 10.89 7.74 -0.09
C THR A 34 12.31 7.94 -0.60
N GLN A 35 13.30 7.90 0.28
CA GLN A 35 14.70 8.03 -0.11
C GLN A 35 15.10 6.91 -1.09
N TRP A 36 14.81 5.66 -0.75
CA TRP A 36 15.10 4.51 -1.61
C TRP A 36 14.45 4.66 -3.00
N GLY A 37 13.19 5.04 -3.04
CA GLY A 37 12.45 5.24 -4.29
C GLY A 37 13.04 6.33 -5.16
N LEU A 38 13.48 7.45 -4.56
CA LEU A 38 14.13 8.54 -5.29
C LEU A 38 15.51 8.13 -5.82
N GLU A 39 16.27 7.36 -5.05
CA GLU A 39 17.58 6.83 -5.48
C GLU A 39 17.46 5.83 -6.64
N HIS A 40 16.35 5.08 -6.72
CA HIS A 40 16.08 4.07 -7.75
C HIS A 40 15.07 4.53 -8.81
N ILE A 41 14.75 5.81 -8.87
CA ILE A 41 13.68 6.34 -9.73
C ILE A 41 13.85 6.01 -11.21
N GLU A 42 15.10 5.91 -11.69
CA GLU A 42 15.41 5.55 -13.07
C GLU A 42 15.15 4.05 -13.39
N GLU A 43 14.99 3.22 -12.37
CA GLU A 43 14.71 1.80 -12.50
C GLU A 43 13.21 1.49 -12.34
N ILE A 44 12.45 2.44 -11.78
CA ILE A 44 11.01 2.28 -11.53
C ILE A 44 10.22 2.55 -12.83
N GLU A 45 9.60 1.51 -13.37
CA GLU A 45 8.75 1.61 -14.57
C GLU A 45 7.28 1.83 -14.26
N SER A 46 6.82 1.44 -13.06
CA SER A 46 5.44 1.67 -12.59
C SER A 46 5.36 1.63 -11.08
N VAL A 47 4.33 2.28 -10.54
CA VAL A 47 4.07 2.33 -9.09
C VAL A 47 2.63 1.91 -8.82
N VAL A 48 2.44 1.04 -7.85
CA VAL A 48 1.14 0.62 -7.34
C VAL A 48 1.09 0.88 -5.84
N PHE A 49 0.16 1.72 -5.41
CA PHE A 49 -0.17 1.86 -4.00
C PHE A 49 -1.46 1.12 -3.70
N THR A 50 -1.55 0.53 -2.52
CA THR A 50 -2.81 0.01 -2.00
C THR A 50 -3.29 0.87 -0.84
N SER A 51 -4.58 0.86 -0.57
CA SER A 51 -5.15 1.59 0.56
C SER A 51 -6.43 0.95 1.08
N ASP A 52 -6.56 0.90 2.41
CA ASP A 52 -7.83 0.71 3.07
C ASP A 52 -8.71 1.95 2.84
N GLN A 53 -9.93 1.73 2.36
CA GLN A 53 -10.91 2.79 2.19
C GLN A 53 -12.22 2.35 2.84
N HIS A 54 -12.20 2.27 4.18
CA HIS A 54 -13.31 1.74 4.95
C HIS A 54 -14.50 2.69 5.00
N PRO A 55 -15.74 2.20 4.89
CA PRO A 55 -16.89 2.98 5.33
C PRO A 55 -16.84 3.18 6.85
N PHE A 56 -17.57 4.18 7.36
CA PHE A 56 -17.56 4.53 8.80
C PHE A 56 -18.07 3.40 9.72
N ASP A 57 -18.85 2.48 9.17
CA ASP A 57 -19.46 1.33 9.85
C ASP A 57 -18.80 -0.01 9.47
N HIS A 58 -17.53 -0.01 9.14
CA HIS A 58 -16.81 -1.20 8.68
C HIS A 58 -16.74 -2.27 9.79
N CYS A 59 -16.91 -3.54 9.40
CA CYS A 59 -16.98 -4.69 10.31
C CYS A 59 -15.72 -4.91 11.16
N SER A 60 -14.56 -4.43 10.72
CA SER A 60 -13.30 -4.56 11.48
C SER A 60 -13.21 -3.66 12.71
N PHE A 61 -14.08 -2.64 12.81
CA PHE A 61 -14.02 -1.67 13.88
C PHE A 61 -14.65 -2.21 15.19
N THR A 62 -14.09 -1.82 16.31
CA THR A 62 -14.62 -2.21 17.63
C THR A 62 -16.06 -1.77 17.83
N SER A 63 -16.47 -0.64 17.26
CA SER A 63 -17.86 -0.17 17.26
C SER A 63 -18.84 -1.10 16.52
N GLN A 64 -18.34 -1.98 15.67
CA GLN A 64 -19.10 -2.97 14.90
C GLN A 64 -18.82 -4.42 15.34
N GLY A 65 -18.16 -4.61 16.50
CA GLY A 65 -17.79 -5.93 17.02
C GLY A 65 -16.48 -6.48 16.48
N GLY A 66 -15.72 -5.70 15.71
CA GLY A 66 -14.38 -6.04 15.25
C GLY A 66 -13.30 -5.80 16.30
N VAL A 67 -12.04 -5.94 15.91
CA VAL A 67 -10.90 -5.89 16.84
C VAL A 67 -10.07 -4.60 16.75
N TRP A 68 -10.32 -3.78 15.72
CA TRP A 68 -9.51 -2.59 15.46
C TRP A 68 -10.25 -1.28 15.85
N PRO A 69 -9.53 -0.26 16.29
CA PRO A 69 -10.11 1.09 16.35
C PRO A 69 -10.51 1.55 14.94
N SER A 70 -11.41 2.53 14.86
CA SER A 70 -11.77 3.16 13.60
C SER A 70 -10.51 3.75 12.94
N HIS A 71 -10.25 3.39 11.69
CA HIS A 71 -9.06 3.79 10.92
C HIS A 71 -9.34 3.79 9.43
N CYS A 72 -8.58 4.55 8.69
CA CYS A 72 -8.65 4.63 7.22
C CYS A 72 -10.08 4.78 6.69
N VAL A 73 -10.89 5.57 7.39
CA VAL A 73 -12.26 5.85 6.96
C VAL A 73 -12.22 6.73 5.71
N ARG A 74 -12.91 6.29 4.67
CA ARG A 74 -12.96 6.97 3.38
C ARG A 74 -13.31 8.46 3.55
N TYR A 75 -12.63 9.31 2.82
CA TYR A 75 -12.77 10.78 2.83
C TYR A 75 -12.28 11.47 4.12
N THR A 76 -11.61 10.78 5.00
CA THR A 76 -10.94 11.39 6.16
C THR A 76 -9.44 11.54 5.91
N GLU A 77 -8.78 12.41 6.68
CA GLU A 77 -7.32 12.55 6.66
C GLU A 77 -6.60 11.24 6.97
N GLY A 78 -7.15 10.42 7.87
CA GLY A 78 -6.57 9.13 8.24
C GLY A 78 -6.43 8.15 7.09
N ALA A 79 -7.32 8.22 6.10
CA ALA A 79 -7.27 7.38 4.91
C ALA A 79 -6.34 7.91 3.81
N ALA A 80 -5.83 9.14 3.93
CA ALA A 80 -4.94 9.74 2.95
C ALA A 80 -3.55 9.10 2.95
N ILE A 81 -2.86 9.20 1.82
CA ILE A 81 -1.43 8.82 1.72
C ILE A 81 -0.61 9.69 2.67
N THR A 82 0.28 9.06 3.41
CA THR A 82 1.11 9.76 4.40
C THR A 82 2.05 10.79 3.75
N PRO A 83 2.21 11.99 4.35
CA PRO A 83 3.03 13.06 3.77
C PRO A 83 4.48 12.69 3.49
N GLU A 84 5.05 11.74 4.21
CA GLU A 84 6.44 11.28 4.03
C GLU A 84 6.70 10.77 2.61
N LEU A 85 5.69 10.23 1.92
CA LEU A 85 5.82 9.74 0.55
C LEU A 85 5.61 10.79 -0.53
N LEU A 86 5.14 11.99 -0.19
CA LEU A 86 4.83 13.02 -1.19
C LEU A 86 6.02 13.38 -2.09
N PRO A 87 7.28 13.49 -1.61
CA PRO A 87 8.41 13.76 -2.50
C PRO A 87 8.57 12.69 -3.58
N LEU A 88 8.40 11.40 -3.22
CA LEU A 88 8.44 10.31 -4.20
C LEU A 88 7.25 10.38 -5.17
N VAL A 89 6.04 10.59 -4.66
CA VAL A 89 4.84 10.70 -5.48
C VAL A 89 4.96 11.85 -6.48
N HIS A 90 5.46 13.01 -6.05
CA HIS A 90 5.68 14.16 -6.94
C HIS A 90 6.68 13.84 -8.05
N GLU A 91 7.76 13.13 -7.74
CA GLU A 91 8.77 12.75 -8.73
C GLU A 91 8.22 11.72 -9.73
N VAL A 92 7.43 10.76 -9.25
CA VAL A 92 6.72 9.79 -10.11
C VAL A 92 5.82 10.51 -11.12
N TYR A 93 5.02 11.47 -10.67
CA TYR A 93 4.16 12.26 -11.56
C TYR A 93 4.97 13.15 -12.52
N ARG A 94 6.02 13.81 -12.02
CA ARG A 94 6.88 14.67 -12.85
C ARG A 94 7.53 13.88 -14.00
N ARG A 95 7.86 12.63 -13.78
CA ARG A 95 8.47 11.73 -14.78
C ARG A 95 7.46 10.98 -15.62
N HIS A 96 6.17 11.19 -15.41
CA HIS A 96 5.10 10.44 -16.08
C HIS A 96 5.20 8.91 -15.89
N ILE A 97 5.74 8.46 -14.77
CA ILE A 97 5.74 7.04 -14.41
C ILE A 97 4.30 6.61 -14.13
N PRO A 98 3.80 5.52 -14.75
CA PRO A 98 2.46 5.01 -14.49
C PRO A 98 2.22 4.76 -13.00
N PHE A 99 1.13 5.30 -12.49
CA PHE A 99 0.73 5.21 -11.08
C PHE A 99 -0.69 4.63 -10.97
N CYS A 100 -0.85 3.62 -10.12
CA CYS A 100 -2.13 2.95 -9.88
C CYS A 100 -2.41 2.90 -8.39
N MET A 101 -3.66 3.18 -7.99
CA MET A 101 -4.15 2.99 -6.63
C MET A 101 -5.12 1.81 -6.60
N VAL A 102 -4.89 0.85 -5.70
CA VAL A 102 -5.78 -0.27 -5.43
C VAL A 102 -6.45 -0.07 -4.07
N GLU A 103 -7.74 0.17 -4.06
CA GLU A 103 -8.53 0.28 -2.84
C GLU A 103 -9.00 -1.10 -2.38
N LYS A 104 -9.03 -1.34 -1.08
CA LYS A 104 -9.52 -2.59 -0.48
C LYS A 104 -10.40 -2.34 0.73
N ALA A 105 -11.15 -3.40 1.13
CA ALA A 105 -12.06 -3.39 2.28
C ALA A 105 -13.03 -2.19 2.28
N THR A 106 -13.68 -1.99 1.14
CA THR A 106 -14.49 -0.80 0.84
C THR A 106 -15.97 -0.95 1.18
N THR A 107 -16.40 -2.12 1.65
CA THR A 107 -17.79 -2.38 2.03
C THR A 107 -17.91 -2.68 3.53
N PRO A 108 -19.07 -2.41 4.17
CA PRO A 108 -19.21 -2.60 5.62
C PRO A 108 -19.00 -4.04 6.08
N GLU A 109 -19.35 -5.02 5.26
CA GLU A 109 -19.43 -6.43 5.65
C GLU A 109 -18.15 -7.22 5.38
N ARG A 110 -17.26 -6.73 4.52
CA ARG A 110 -16.04 -7.45 4.13
C ARG A 110 -14.78 -6.74 4.55
N ASP A 111 -13.94 -7.50 5.26
CA ASP A 111 -12.56 -7.11 5.52
C ASP A 111 -11.60 -7.82 4.57
N SER A 112 -10.47 -7.20 4.28
CA SER A 112 -9.38 -7.81 3.51
C SER A 112 -8.06 -7.17 3.88
N TYR A 113 -7.12 -7.96 4.37
CA TYR A 113 -5.75 -7.49 4.57
C TYR A 113 -4.98 -7.41 3.26
N SER A 114 -5.18 -8.38 2.36
CA SER A 114 -4.58 -8.37 1.03
C SER A 114 -5.31 -7.42 0.09
N ALA A 115 -4.53 -6.76 -0.76
CA ALA A 115 -5.07 -6.00 -1.89
C ALA A 115 -5.30 -6.86 -3.14
N PHE A 116 -4.85 -8.12 -3.15
CA PHE A 116 -4.81 -8.98 -4.33
C PHE A 116 -5.48 -10.36 -4.12
N PRO A 117 -6.62 -10.46 -3.43
CA PRO A 117 -7.21 -11.75 -3.13
C PRO A 117 -7.73 -12.48 -4.37
N GLU A 118 -8.17 -11.76 -5.39
CA GLU A 118 -8.77 -12.33 -6.60
C GLU A 118 -7.95 -12.07 -7.86
N SER A 119 -7.35 -10.89 -7.97
CA SER A 119 -6.60 -10.46 -9.15
C SER A 119 -5.54 -9.42 -8.81
N VAL A 120 -4.66 -9.15 -9.76
CA VAL A 120 -3.67 -8.08 -9.67
C VAL A 120 -3.92 -7.03 -10.75
N PRO A 121 -3.52 -5.76 -10.54
CA PRO A 121 -3.65 -4.74 -11.57
C PRO A 121 -2.68 -5.01 -12.75
N PRO A 122 -2.98 -4.49 -13.97
CA PRO A 122 -2.15 -4.70 -15.15
C PRO A 122 -0.69 -4.30 -15.00
N ALA A 123 -0.37 -3.33 -14.14
CA ALA A 123 1.01 -2.95 -13.84
C ALA A 123 1.80 -4.11 -13.20
N ILE A 124 1.15 -4.88 -12.32
CA ILE A 124 1.76 -6.07 -11.71
C ILE A 124 1.80 -7.24 -12.71
N GLU A 125 0.76 -7.43 -13.52
CA GLU A 125 0.75 -8.50 -14.55
C GLU A 125 1.92 -8.39 -15.52
N ARG A 126 2.35 -7.18 -15.84
CA ARG A 126 3.47 -6.90 -16.76
C ARG A 126 4.83 -6.77 -16.07
N ALA A 127 4.86 -6.81 -14.74
CA ALA A 127 6.08 -6.57 -13.98
C ALA A 127 7.15 -7.64 -14.25
N GLN A 128 8.39 -7.21 -14.49
CA GLN A 128 9.55 -8.09 -14.55
C GLN A 128 10.15 -8.33 -13.16
N GLU A 129 10.16 -7.29 -12.34
CA GLU A 129 10.59 -7.35 -10.94
C GLU A 129 9.64 -6.53 -10.08
N ILE A 130 9.21 -7.10 -8.97
CA ILE A 130 8.35 -6.43 -7.99
C ILE A 130 9.16 -6.15 -6.74
N VAL A 131 9.20 -4.89 -6.33
CA VAL A 131 9.65 -4.48 -5.01
C VAL A 131 8.44 -4.15 -4.16
N LEU A 132 8.24 -4.92 -3.10
CA LEU A 132 7.12 -4.78 -2.17
C LEU A 132 7.58 -4.09 -0.89
N ALA A 133 6.89 -3.03 -0.52
CA ALA A 133 7.09 -2.30 0.72
C ALA A 133 5.75 -1.92 1.34
N GLY A 134 5.73 -1.37 2.55
CA GLY A 134 4.51 -0.83 3.15
C GLY A 134 4.28 -1.21 4.60
N ILE A 135 3.02 -1.10 5.03
CA ILE A 135 2.51 -1.25 6.40
C ILE A 135 1.20 -2.06 6.37
N ALA A 136 0.83 -2.88 7.36
CA ALA A 136 1.65 -3.37 8.44
C ALA A 136 2.28 -4.70 8.02
N GLY A 137 3.53 -4.93 8.42
CA GLY A 137 4.30 -6.08 7.96
C GLY A 137 3.65 -7.43 8.19
N ASN A 138 3.06 -7.64 9.39
CA ASN A 138 2.45 -8.91 9.78
C ASN A 138 1.01 -9.12 9.26
N TYR A 139 0.40 -8.12 8.65
CA TYR A 139 -1.00 -8.14 8.18
C TYR A 139 -1.08 -7.84 6.67
N CYS A 140 -1.29 -6.60 6.31
CA CYS A 140 -1.55 -6.22 4.93
C CYS A 140 -0.37 -6.55 3.99
N VAL A 141 0.87 -6.32 4.42
CA VAL A 141 2.06 -6.64 3.62
C VAL A 141 2.20 -8.15 3.45
N LEU A 142 2.13 -8.92 4.54
CA LEU A 142 2.27 -10.39 4.51
C LEU A 142 1.17 -11.03 3.66
N GLN A 143 -0.09 -10.66 3.86
CA GLN A 143 -1.21 -11.23 3.12
C GLN A 143 -1.15 -10.86 1.63
N SER A 144 -0.75 -9.64 1.31
CA SER A 144 -0.57 -9.21 -0.08
C SER A 144 0.58 -9.96 -0.75
N LEU A 145 1.70 -10.18 -0.04
CA LEU A 145 2.81 -10.98 -0.53
C LEU A 145 2.39 -12.44 -0.80
N GLN A 146 1.65 -13.06 0.12
CA GLN A 146 1.15 -14.43 -0.04
C GLN A 146 0.26 -14.56 -1.26
N ASP A 147 -0.62 -13.59 -1.49
CA ASP A 147 -1.49 -13.58 -2.67
C ASP A 147 -0.71 -13.36 -3.97
N LEU A 148 0.29 -12.48 -3.98
CA LEU A 148 1.19 -12.34 -5.13
C LEU A 148 1.89 -13.65 -5.47
N ILE A 149 2.41 -14.36 -4.46
CA ILE A 149 3.03 -15.68 -4.66
C ILE A 149 2.01 -16.69 -5.21
N ARG A 150 0.79 -16.70 -4.68
CA ARG A 150 -0.29 -17.57 -5.16
C ARG A 150 -0.66 -17.28 -6.63
N HIS A 151 -0.60 -16.02 -7.05
CA HIS A 151 -0.79 -15.60 -8.44
C HIS A 151 0.40 -15.91 -9.36
N GLY A 152 1.48 -16.50 -8.82
CA GLY A 152 2.64 -16.95 -9.61
C GLY A 152 3.85 -16.01 -9.59
N TYR A 153 3.81 -14.92 -8.80
CA TYR A 153 4.97 -14.04 -8.59
C TYR A 153 5.83 -14.60 -7.47
N THR A 154 7.05 -15.05 -7.81
CA THR A 154 7.97 -15.60 -6.82
C THR A 154 8.85 -14.51 -6.23
N SER A 155 9.04 -14.53 -4.89
CA SER A 155 10.06 -13.72 -4.24
C SER A 155 11.45 -14.25 -4.53
N ARG A 156 12.40 -13.38 -4.75
CA ARG A 156 13.83 -13.71 -4.77
C ARG A 156 14.47 -13.34 -3.45
#